data_260b0771dc908cf84cce643c5eadc375
#
_entry.id   260b0771dc908cf84cce643c5eadc375
#
_cell.length_a   1.000
_cell.length_b   1.000
_cell.length_c   1.000
_cell.angle_alpha   90.00
_cell.angle_beta   90.00
_cell.angle_gamma   90.00
#
_symmetry.space_group_name_H-M   'P 1'
#
loop_
_entity.id
_entity.type
_entity.pdbx_description
1 polymer ?
#
loop_
_entity_poly.entity_id
_entity_poly.type
_entity_poly.pdbx_seq_one_letter_code
_entity_poly.pdbx_strand_id
1 'polypeptide(L)'
;MPIEITRRDLLNGMAIGAGGILLPAYGAEPGTGIKASGPATFSSGDSSAYYPPTLTGMRGSHEGSFEVAHALAWRGEKPDQYRSLDEHYDLVVVGAGMSGLAAALFYRRKMGADARILLLDNHDDFGGHAKRNEFHQEGRMVLSLGGAQNLENPSSVYSDAAISLLADIGIDQDYLDAMDVNTPEDFGLAGNFDANNGMMVPGPDGHVMTNGNWMKMVFGEAGYERAIHTLPIPETEQDKLIVFFSGDRDYLDDLSVFEKYDYIKSVSYNQFLIERVGLAEETLPILNSLLLIYAGLSGWNMTVLEAINYGAPAMRSMGWLGDIASFLAGRMIDGLEVRMFPDGNASVARLLVRHLIPDVATEMKGAEDVAIAQFDYSALDREKNTTRLRLNSTVVGVREVDGGHAQVDYIQQGEALRVSA
;
A
#
# COMPACT_ATOMS: atom_id res chain seq x y z
N MET A 1 0.17 -28.59 -13.15
CA MET A 1 1.53 -28.20 -13.57
C MET A 1 2.19 -27.60 -12.36
N PRO A 2 3.35 -28.06 -11.92
CA PRO A 2 4.08 -27.37 -10.86
C PRO A 2 4.53 -26.01 -11.39
N ILE A 3 4.26 -24.96 -10.63
CA ILE A 3 4.77 -23.63 -10.92
C ILE A 3 6.26 -23.64 -10.63
N GLU A 4 7.10 -23.59 -11.66
CA GLU A 4 8.54 -23.40 -11.48
C GLU A 4 8.79 -21.96 -11.06
N ILE A 5 9.16 -21.78 -9.79
CA ILE A 5 9.61 -20.49 -9.28
C ILE A 5 11.01 -20.24 -9.87
N THR A 6 11.13 -19.17 -10.65
CA THR A 6 12.43 -18.80 -11.26
C THR A 6 13.30 -18.08 -10.22
N ARG A 7 14.63 -18.01 -10.48
CA ARG A 7 15.56 -17.23 -9.65
C ARG A 7 15.14 -15.77 -9.54
N ARG A 8 14.49 -15.24 -10.59
CA ARG A 8 13.96 -13.87 -10.63
C ARG A 8 12.77 -13.72 -9.69
N ASP A 9 11.89 -14.70 -9.59
CA ASP A 9 10.73 -14.67 -8.69
C ASP A 9 11.16 -14.74 -7.22
N LEU A 10 12.21 -15.51 -6.92
CA LEU A 10 12.80 -15.57 -5.58
C LEU A 10 13.45 -14.22 -5.20
N LEU A 11 14.22 -13.64 -6.11
CA LEU A 11 14.87 -12.34 -5.89
C LEU A 11 13.85 -11.21 -5.78
N ASN A 12 12.80 -11.22 -6.61
CA ASN A 12 11.72 -10.24 -6.51
C ASN A 12 10.92 -10.39 -5.20
N GLY A 13 10.68 -11.62 -4.74
CA GLY A 13 10.04 -11.85 -3.43
C GLY A 13 10.89 -11.33 -2.27
N MET A 14 12.22 -11.52 -2.32
CA MET A 14 13.15 -10.98 -1.33
C MET A 14 13.23 -9.44 -1.38
N ALA A 15 13.13 -8.85 -2.59
CA ALA A 15 13.13 -7.40 -2.78
C ALA A 15 11.87 -6.73 -2.22
N ILE A 16 10.71 -7.30 -2.51
CA ILE A 16 9.43 -6.78 -2.00
C ILE A 16 9.43 -6.83 -0.47
N GLY A 17 9.98 -7.89 0.12
CA GLY A 17 10.15 -8.01 1.56
C GLY A 17 11.06 -6.92 2.14
N ALA A 18 12.21 -6.68 1.52
CA ALA A 18 13.17 -5.66 1.98
C ALA A 18 12.63 -4.23 1.81
N GLY A 19 11.88 -3.95 0.72
CA GLY A 19 11.28 -2.64 0.47
C GLY A 19 10.17 -2.27 1.44
N GLY A 20 9.38 -3.24 1.88
CA GLY A 20 8.34 -3.04 2.90
C GLY A 20 8.87 -2.63 4.28
N ILE A 21 10.16 -2.86 4.55
CA ILE A 21 10.79 -2.60 5.86
C ILE A 21 11.19 -1.14 6.05
N LEU A 22 11.41 -0.41 4.96
CA LEU A 22 11.93 0.96 5.00
C LEU A 22 10.88 2.03 5.28
N LEU A 23 9.65 1.64 5.61
CA LEU A 23 8.55 2.58 5.79
C LEU A 23 8.30 2.88 7.28
N PRO A 24 8.82 3.99 7.80
CA PRO A 24 8.39 4.46 9.12
C PRO A 24 6.94 4.93 9.03
N ALA A 25 6.16 4.53 10.02
CA ALA A 25 4.87 5.14 10.26
C ALA A 25 5.09 6.63 10.60
N TYR A 26 4.71 7.52 9.69
CA TYR A 26 4.79 8.96 9.92
C TYR A 26 3.78 9.39 10.98
N GLY A 27 4.30 9.77 12.13
CA GLY A 27 3.63 10.72 12.99
C GLY A 27 3.85 12.12 12.39
N ALA A 28 2.83 12.71 11.80
CA ALA A 28 2.92 14.08 11.29
C ALA A 28 3.18 15.04 12.46
N GLU A 29 4.33 15.69 12.49
CA GLU A 29 4.53 16.87 13.30
C GLU A 29 3.58 17.96 12.81
N PRO A 30 2.79 18.61 13.69
CA PRO A 30 1.93 19.71 13.28
C PRO A 30 2.79 20.96 13.05
N GLY A 31 3.05 21.33 11.80
CA GLY A 31 3.55 22.67 11.60
C GLY A 31 4.48 23.02 10.45
N THR A 32 4.55 22.29 9.36
CA THR A 32 5.20 22.82 8.15
C THR A 32 4.22 22.79 6.99
N GLY A 33 3.46 23.87 6.84
CA GLY A 33 2.58 24.04 5.68
C GLY A 33 3.42 24.19 4.42
N ILE A 34 3.24 23.28 3.46
CA ILE A 34 3.75 23.43 2.10
C ILE A 34 3.15 24.71 1.54
N LYS A 35 3.98 25.70 1.27
CA LYS A 35 3.56 26.89 0.52
C LYS A 35 3.40 26.46 -0.94
N ALA A 36 2.15 26.20 -1.34
CA ALA A 36 1.84 26.18 -2.76
C ALA A 36 2.28 27.54 -3.37
N SER A 37 3.05 27.52 -4.43
CA SER A 37 3.48 28.72 -5.13
C SER A 37 2.28 29.35 -5.86
N GLY A 38 1.67 30.35 -5.23
CA GLY A 38 0.56 31.14 -5.73
C GLY A 38 -0.74 30.94 -4.97
N PRO A 39 -1.56 31.99 -4.79
CA PRO A 39 -2.87 31.85 -4.20
C PRO A 39 -3.76 31.12 -5.22
N ALA A 40 -4.04 29.83 -4.96
CA ALA A 40 -5.19 29.21 -5.56
C ALA A 40 -6.41 29.93 -4.99
N THR A 41 -6.94 30.91 -5.73
CA THR A 41 -8.22 31.54 -5.43
C THR A 41 -9.30 30.51 -5.74
N PHE A 42 -9.58 29.64 -4.79
CA PHE A 42 -10.82 28.88 -4.82
C PHE A 42 -11.97 29.86 -4.57
N SER A 43 -12.71 30.15 -5.62
CA SER A 43 -13.98 30.82 -5.44
C SER A 43 -14.85 29.87 -4.61
N SER A 44 -15.35 30.34 -3.50
CA SER A 44 -16.38 29.68 -2.69
C SER A 44 -17.73 29.66 -3.43
N GLY A 45 -17.69 29.27 -4.72
CA GLY A 45 -18.83 29.17 -5.58
C GLY A 45 -19.48 27.80 -5.42
N ASP A 46 -20.66 27.79 -4.89
CA ASP A 46 -21.62 26.71 -4.82
C ASP A 46 -21.17 25.43 -4.09
N SER A 47 -21.45 25.42 -2.79
CA SER A 47 -21.34 24.24 -1.90
C SER A 47 -22.35 23.11 -2.20
N SER A 48 -22.97 23.11 -3.38
CA SER A 48 -23.94 22.10 -3.83
C SER A 48 -23.35 21.06 -4.80
N ALA A 49 -22.11 21.22 -5.27
CA ALA A 49 -21.49 20.25 -6.15
C ALA A 49 -20.96 19.06 -5.32
N TYR A 50 -21.36 17.83 -5.68
CA TYR A 50 -20.86 16.60 -5.08
C TYR A 50 -19.34 16.50 -5.25
N TYR A 51 -18.60 16.57 -4.13
CA TYR A 51 -17.15 16.54 -4.10
C TYR A 51 -16.63 15.75 -2.88
N PRO A 52 -16.55 14.42 -2.97
CA PRO A 52 -16.22 13.53 -1.87
C PRO A 52 -14.91 13.82 -1.12
N PRO A 53 -13.82 14.33 -1.74
CA PRO A 53 -12.59 14.62 -0.99
C PRO A 53 -12.76 15.55 0.21
N THR A 54 -13.78 16.38 0.24
CA THR A 54 -14.12 17.25 1.37
C THR A 54 -14.95 16.58 2.47
N LEU A 55 -15.47 15.38 2.20
CA LEU A 55 -16.14 14.55 3.20
C LEU A 55 -15.08 13.81 4.03
N THR A 56 -14.34 14.54 4.83
CA THR A 56 -13.16 14.04 5.55
C THR A 56 -13.51 13.03 6.63
N GLY A 57 -12.53 12.20 7.02
CA GLY A 57 -12.66 11.16 8.04
C GLY A 57 -12.23 9.78 7.55
N MET A 58 -12.87 8.74 8.09
CA MET A 58 -12.59 7.34 7.69
C MET A 58 -13.26 7.03 6.34
N ARG A 59 -12.54 7.35 5.27
CA ARG A 59 -13.05 7.28 3.89
C ARG A 59 -13.34 5.87 3.38
N GLY A 60 -12.86 4.85 4.03
CA GLY A 60 -13.13 3.44 3.68
C GLY A 60 -14.39 2.85 4.33
N SER A 61 -15.00 3.55 5.29
CA SER A 61 -16.18 3.08 6.02
C SER A 61 -17.12 4.26 6.30
N HIS A 62 -17.99 4.53 5.36
CA HIS A 62 -18.98 5.61 5.44
C HIS A 62 -20.38 5.05 5.15
N GLU A 63 -21.41 5.82 5.48
CA GLU A 63 -22.80 5.46 5.17
C GLU A 63 -22.95 5.23 3.65
N GLY A 64 -23.59 4.11 3.28
CA GLY A 64 -23.75 3.66 1.89
C GLY A 64 -22.66 2.68 1.42
N SER A 65 -21.52 2.57 2.10
CA SER A 65 -20.42 1.73 1.64
C SER A 65 -20.51 0.25 2.07
N PHE A 66 -21.31 -0.08 3.07
CA PHE A 66 -21.36 -1.45 3.63
C PHE A 66 -22.77 -2.05 3.78
N GLU A 67 -23.83 -1.25 3.79
CA GLU A 67 -25.19 -1.71 4.11
C GLU A 67 -25.68 -2.76 3.12
N VAL A 68 -25.48 -2.53 1.82
CA VAL A 68 -25.87 -3.46 0.76
C VAL A 68 -25.03 -4.74 0.83
N ALA A 69 -23.73 -4.61 1.03
CA ALA A 69 -22.83 -5.74 1.14
C ALA A 69 -23.18 -6.62 2.38
N HIS A 70 -23.46 -5.98 3.52
CA HIS A 70 -23.88 -6.68 4.75
C HIS A 70 -25.27 -7.31 4.64
N ALA A 71 -26.22 -6.64 3.98
CA ALA A 71 -27.53 -7.21 3.69
C ALA A 71 -27.41 -8.52 2.91
N LEU A 72 -26.62 -8.48 1.83
CA LEU A 72 -26.38 -9.66 1.01
C LEU A 72 -25.57 -10.74 1.75
N ALA A 73 -24.40 -10.39 2.31
CA ALA A 73 -23.46 -11.37 2.85
C ALA A 73 -23.93 -12.00 4.17
N TRP A 74 -24.56 -11.24 5.04
CA TRP A 74 -24.94 -11.73 6.39
C TRP A 74 -26.38 -12.16 6.49
N ARG A 75 -27.30 -11.56 5.72
CA ARG A 75 -28.73 -11.85 5.79
C ARG A 75 -29.28 -12.55 4.55
N GLY A 76 -28.47 -12.68 3.48
CA GLY A 76 -28.90 -13.24 2.23
C GLY A 76 -29.94 -12.37 1.49
N GLU A 77 -30.11 -11.13 1.93
CA GLU A 77 -31.07 -10.20 1.34
C GLU A 77 -30.55 -9.67 0.00
N LYS A 78 -31.34 -9.86 -1.05
CA LYS A 78 -31.07 -9.34 -2.39
C LYS A 78 -32.40 -8.96 -3.06
N PRO A 79 -32.40 -7.99 -3.98
CA PRO A 79 -33.58 -7.66 -4.75
C PRO A 79 -34.09 -8.84 -5.58
N ASP A 80 -35.41 -9.01 -5.65
CA ASP A 80 -36.04 -10.03 -6.48
C ASP A 80 -36.03 -9.65 -7.96
N GLN A 81 -36.02 -8.34 -8.25
CA GLN A 81 -36.08 -7.79 -9.61
C GLN A 81 -35.07 -6.66 -9.77
N TYR A 82 -34.52 -6.56 -10.97
CA TYR A 82 -33.59 -5.51 -11.36
C TYR A 82 -34.14 -4.80 -12.60
N ARG A 83 -34.16 -3.47 -12.56
CA ARG A 83 -34.50 -2.65 -13.73
C ARG A 83 -33.33 -2.70 -14.71
N SER A 84 -33.55 -3.26 -15.89
CA SER A 84 -32.55 -3.23 -16.95
C SER A 84 -32.42 -1.82 -17.49
N LEU A 85 -31.16 -1.37 -17.58
CA LEU A 85 -30.81 -0.15 -18.28
C LEU A 85 -30.52 -0.52 -19.76
N ASP A 86 -30.93 0.34 -20.69
CA ASP A 86 -30.63 0.19 -22.13
C ASP A 86 -29.17 0.65 -22.41
N GLU A 87 -28.25 0.11 -21.60
CA GLU A 87 -26.82 0.42 -21.67
C GLU A 87 -26.04 -0.87 -21.93
N HIS A 88 -25.26 -0.86 -23.02
CA HIS A 88 -24.39 -1.97 -23.41
C HIS A 88 -22.95 -1.52 -23.41
N TYR A 89 -22.08 -2.32 -22.81
CA TYR A 89 -20.65 -2.05 -22.69
C TYR A 89 -19.83 -3.20 -23.28
N ASP A 90 -18.62 -2.90 -23.72
CA ASP A 90 -17.65 -3.92 -24.11
C ASP A 90 -16.95 -4.51 -22.89
N LEU A 91 -16.94 -3.73 -21.78
CA LEU A 91 -16.38 -4.14 -20.50
C LEU A 91 -17.11 -3.47 -19.34
N VAL A 92 -17.49 -4.25 -18.35
CA VAL A 92 -17.88 -3.73 -17.02
C VAL A 92 -16.83 -4.13 -15.99
N VAL A 93 -16.27 -3.14 -15.30
CA VAL A 93 -15.27 -3.31 -14.25
C VAL A 93 -15.92 -3.12 -12.89
N VAL A 94 -15.76 -4.09 -12.01
CA VAL A 94 -16.26 -4.03 -10.62
C VAL A 94 -15.17 -3.53 -9.70
N GLY A 95 -15.34 -2.31 -9.22
CA GLY A 95 -14.38 -1.56 -8.40
C GLY A 95 -13.54 -0.57 -9.22
N ALA A 96 -13.53 0.69 -8.79
CA ALA A 96 -12.72 1.77 -9.36
C ALA A 96 -11.48 2.09 -8.50
N GLY A 97 -10.90 1.07 -7.85
CA GLY A 97 -9.57 1.14 -7.26
C GLY A 97 -8.48 1.10 -8.33
N MET A 98 -7.21 1.17 -7.93
CA MET A 98 -6.06 1.16 -8.86
C MET A 98 -6.14 0.04 -9.89
N SER A 99 -6.44 -1.19 -9.46
CA SER A 99 -6.52 -2.36 -10.35
C SER A 99 -7.66 -2.24 -11.37
N GLY A 100 -8.84 -1.75 -10.95
CA GLY A 100 -9.97 -1.56 -11.86
C GLY A 100 -9.72 -0.44 -12.87
N LEU A 101 -9.16 0.68 -12.43
CA LEU A 101 -8.77 1.79 -13.31
C LEU A 101 -7.69 1.36 -14.31
N ALA A 102 -6.70 0.59 -13.86
CA ALA A 102 -5.67 0.01 -14.73
C ALA A 102 -6.26 -0.97 -15.74
N ALA A 103 -7.18 -1.85 -15.31
CA ALA A 103 -7.87 -2.78 -16.22
C ALA A 103 -8.64 -2.06 -17.31
N ALA A 104 -9.36 -0.99 -16.97
CA ALA A 104 -10.07 -0.17 -17.94
C ALA A 104 -9.10 0.48 -18.96
N LEU A 105 -7.96 1.00 -18.48
CA LEU A 105 -6.94 1.61 -19.33
C LEU A 105 -6.31 0.59 -20.27
N PHE A 106 -5.89 -0.58 -19.77
CA PHE A 106 -5.31 -1.64 -20.59
C PHE A 106 -6.29 -2.18 -21.62
N TYR A 107 -7.58 -2.33 -21.24
CA TYR A 107 -8.61 -2.75 -22.16
C TYR A 107 -8.78 -1.72 -23.29
N ARG A 108 -8.90 -0.43 -22.96
CA ARG A 108 -9.01 0.65 -23.95
C ARG A 108 -7.79 0.72 -24.89
N ARG A 109 -6.57 0.52 -24.35
CA ARG A 109 -5.33 0.45 -25.17
C ARG A 109 -5.39 -0.70 -26.19
N LYS A 110 -5.95 -1.83 -25.79
CA LYS A 110 -6.04 -3.03 -26.63
C LYS A 110 -7.18 -2.96 -27.65
N MET A 111 -8.34 -2.44 -27.25
CA MET A 111 -9.56 -2.47 -28.05
C MET A 111 -9.80 -1.19 -28.84
N GLY A 112 -9.16 -0.10 -28.47
CA GLY A 112 -9.30 1.21 -29.10
C GLY A 112 -10.06 2.22 -28.24
N ALA A 113 -10.02 3.49 -28.65
CA ALA A 113 -10.59 4.62 -27.90
C ALA A 113 -12.13 4.59 -27.83
N ASP A 114 -12.77 3.91 -28.80
CA ASP A 114 -14.22 3.80 -28.89
C ASP A 114 -14.82 2.70 -28.01
N ALA A 115 -13.96 1.89 -27.35
CA ALA A 115 -14.42 0.84 -26.46
C ALA A 115 -15.27 1.42 -25.31
N ARG A 116 -16.48 0.89 -25.17
CA ARG A 116 -17.45 1.33 -24.14
C ARG A 116 -17.16 0.59 -22.83
N ILE A 117 -16.72 1.34 -21.82
CA ILE A 117 -16.31 0.78 -20.52
C ILE A 117 -17.15 1.42 -19.42
N LEU A 118 -17.69 0.59 -18.52
CA LEU A 118 -18.31 1.05 -17.27
C LEU A 118 -17.52 0.55 -16.09
N LEU A 119 -17.12 1.46 -15.21
CA LEU A 119 -16.62 1.11 -13.88
C LEU A 119 -17.72 1.35 -12.85
N LEU A 120 -17.98 0.37 -12.00
CA LEU A 120 -18.92 0.45 -10.88
C LEU A 120 -18.14 0.41 -9.57
N ASP A 121 -18.29 1.43 -8.74
CA ASP A 121 -17.66 1.46 -7.42
C ASP A 121 -18.70 1.62 -6.30
N ASN A 122 -18.53 0.84 -5.25
CA ASN A 122 -19.40 0.83 -4.08
C ASN A 122 -19.29 2.14 -3.26
N HIS A 123 -18.13 2.77 -3.30
CA HIS A 123 -17.86 3.97 -2.51
C HIS A 123 -18.36 5.25 -3.20
N ASP A 124 -18.40 6.32 -2.41
CA ASP A 124 -18.71 7.69 -2.81
C ASP A 124 -17.61 8.35 -3.64
N ASP A 125 -16.42 7.72 -3.69
CA ASP A 125 -15.24 8.19 -4.38
C ASP A 125 -14.47 7.02 -5.00
N PHE A 126 -13.72 7.27 -6.06
CA PHE A 126 -12.83 6.32 -6.72
C PHE A 126 -11.47 6.21 -6.02
N GLY A 127 -10.59 5.35 -6.53
CA GLY A 127 -9.24 5.15 -6.02
C GLY A 127 -9.09 3.96 -5.05
N GLY A 128 -10.19 3.37 -4.58
CA GLY A 128 -10.15 2.24 -3.66
C GLY A 128 -9.49 2.63 -2.33
N HIS A 129 -8.38 1.99 -1.97
CA HIS A 129 -7.60 2.35 -0.79
C HIS A 129 -6.86 3.69 -0.93
N ALA A 130 -6.57 4.13 -2.15
CA ALA A 130 -5.91 5.39 -2.44
C ALA A 130 -6.91 6.55 -2.44
N LYS A 131 -7.40 6.90 -1.26
CA LYS A 131 -8.29 8.03 -1.01
C LYS A 131 -7.51 9.24 -0.52
N ARG A 132 -8.13 10.42 -0.63
CA ARG A 132 -7.58 11.66 -0.06
C ARG A 132 -8.62 12.38 0.79
N ASN A 133 -8.14 13.19 1.72
CA ASN A 133 -8.94 14.14 2.48
C ASN A 133 -8.49 15.56 2.14
N GLU A 134 -9.45 16.44 1.86
CA GLU A 134 -9.21 17.86 1.66
C GLU A 134 -9.83 18.67 2.80
N PHE A 135 -9.00 19.41 3.50
CA PHE A 135 -9.42 20.34 4.54
C PHE A 135 -9.28 21.76 4.02
N HIS A 136 -10.35 22.54 4.08
CA HIS A 136 -10.36 23.91 3.64
C HIS A 136 -10.56 24.83 4.87
N GLN A 137 -9.55 25.61 5.20
CA GLN A 137 -9.57 26.52 6.34
C GLN A 137 -8.95 27.86 5.97
N GLU A 138 -9.67 28.95 6.17
CA GLU A 138 -9.21 30.34 5.95
C GLU A 138 -8.58 30.56 4.57
N GLY A 139 -9.15 29.98 3.52
CA GLY A 139 -8.66 30.08 2.14
C GLY A 139 -7.43 29.22 1.83
N ARG A 140 -7.04 28.34 2.74
CA ARG A 140 -5.97 27.33 2.54
C ARG A 140 -6.57 25.96 2.38
N MET A 141 -6.05 25.20 1.41
CA MET A 141 -6.29 23.77 1.29
C MET A 141 -5.14 23.01 1.95
N VAL A 142 -5.47 22.06 2.80
CA VAL A 142 -4.55 21.10 3.39
C VAL A 142 -4.96 19.73 2.92
N LEU A 143 -4.03 18.97 2.37
CA LEU A 143 -4.22 17.61 1.91
C LEU A 143 -3.77 16.63 2.97
N SER A 144 -4.47 15.50 3.06
CA SER A 144 -4.09 14.38 3.91
C SER A 144 -4.33 13.07 3.18
N LEU A 145 -3.54 12.09 3.53
CA LEU A 145 -3.66 10.73 3.03
C LEU A 145 -4.96 10.10 3.53
N GLY A 146 -5.57 9.28 2.69
CA GLY A 146 -6.74 8.50 3.05
C GLY A 146 -6.50 6.99 3.03
N GLY A 147 -5.24 6.57 2.82
CA GLY A 147 -4.86 5.16 2.73
C GLY A 147 -3.43 4.98 2.21
N ALA A 148 -3.28 4.69 0.94
CA ALA A 148 -1.98 4.41 0.32
C ALA A 148 -1.11 5.68 0.21
N GLN A 149 0.11 5.60 0.73
CA GLN A 149 1.02 6.73 0.86
C GLN A 149 2.11 6.71 -0.21
N ASN A 150 2.88 5.63 -0.29
CA ASN A 150 4.16 5.60 -0.99
C ASN A 150 4.03 5.20 -2.45
N LEU A 151 4.86 5.84 -3.27
CA LEU A 151 5.22 5.40 -4.60
C LEU A 151 6.69 4.98 -4.54
N GLU A 152 6.94 3.68 -4.49
CA GLU A 152 8.30 3.15 -4.58
C GLU A 152 8.89 3.43 -5.95
N ASN A 153 10.22 3.38 -6.06
CA ASN A 153 10.90 3.59 -7.33
C ASN A 153 10.41 2.57 -8.38
N PRO A 154 9.68 3.00 -9.42
CA PRO A 154 9.08 2.08 -10.38
C PRO A 154 10.10 1.19 -11.09
N SER A 155 11.29 1.73 -11.39
CA SER A 155 12.35 0.99 -12.09
C SER A 155 12.91 -0.18 -11.28
N SER A 156 12.77 -0.15 -9.95
CA SER A 156 13.31 -1.16 -9.04
C SER A 156 12.29 -2.23 -8.65
N VAL A 157 11.02 -1.86 -8.47
CA VAL A 157 10.01 -2.75 -7.88
C VAL A 157 8.84 -3.08 -8.80
N TYR A 158 8.55 -2.25 -9.82
CA TYR A 158 7.34 -2.44 -10.62
C TYR A 158 7.60 -3.27 -11.88
N SER A 159 6.56 -3.94 -12.36
CA SER A 159 6.60 -4.62 -13.65
C SER A 159 6.61 -3.62 -14.80
N ASP A 160 7.10 -4.05 -15.97
CA ASP A 160 7.09 -3.23 -17.20
C ASP A 160 5.67 -2.71 -17.53
N ALA A 161 4.63 -3.51 -17.23
CA ALA A 161 3.25 -3.10 -17.44
C ALA A 161 2.85 -1.94 -16.51
N ALA A 162 3.25 -1.99 -15.24
CA ALA A 162 2.98 -0.91 -14.28
C ALA A 162 3.79 0.35 -14.60
N ILE A 163 5.06 0.22 -14.99
CA ILE A 163 5.89 1.34 -15.45
C ILE A 163 5.27 2.01 -16.68
N SER A 164 4.85 1.22 -17.67
CA SER A 164 4.17 1.74 -18.87
C SER A 164 2.86 2.44 -18.54
N LEU A 165 2.09 1.94 -17.56
CA LEU A 165 0.85 2.56 -17.12
C LEU A 165 1.12 3.92 -16.45
N LEU A 166 2.14 4.01 -15.60
CA LEU A 166 2.53 5.28 -14.96
C LEU A 166 2.96 6.30 -16.01
N ALA A 167 3.76 5.90 -17.00
CA ALA A 167 4.19 6.77 -18.08
C ALA A 167 2.99 7.29 -18.92
N ASP A 168 1.98 6.46 -19.19
CA ASP A 168 0.77 6.88 -19.92
C ASP A 168 0.00 8.00 -19.21
N ILE A 169 0.04 8.03 -17.89
CA ILE A 169 -0.65 9.06 -17.09
C ILE A 169 0.25 10.24 -16.72
N GLY A 170 1.47 10.28 -17.27
CA GLY A 170 2.43 11.38 -17.11
C GLY A 170 3.37 11.24 -15.91
N ILE A 171 3.49 10.05 -15.31
CA ILE A 171 4.48 9.73 -14.28
C ILE A 171 5.56 8.88 -14.94
N ASP A 172 6.39 9.53 -15.74
CA ASP A 172 7.58 8.94 -16.36
C ASP A 172 8.84 9.23 -15.53
N GLN A 173 10.00 8.80 -16.02
CA GLN A 173 11.25 8.97 -15.29
C GLN A 173 11.61 10.46 -15.12
N ASP A 174 11.36 11.29 -16.13
CA ASP A 174 11.64 12.73 -16.06
C ASP A 174 10.79 13.40 -14.97
N TYR A 175 9.52 12.99 -14.83
CA TYR A 175 8.63 13.45 -13.77
C TYR A 175 9.14 13.03 -12.39
N LEU A 176 9.58 11.78 -12.24
CA LEU A 176 10.10 11.24 -10.98
C LEU A 176 11.40 11.95 -10.57
N ASP A 177 12.30 12.18 -11.50
CA ASP A 177 13.54 12.91 -11.26
C ASP A 177 13.27 14.38 -10.86
N ALA A 178 12.25 14.99 -11.45
CA ALA A 178 11.80 16.34 -11.07
C ALA A 178 11.20 16.39 -9.66
N MET A 179 10.51 15.34 -9.24
CA MET A 179 10.02 15.23 -7.86
C MET A 179 11.19 15.20 -6.86
N ASP A 180 12.25 14.45 -7.13
CA ASP A 180 13.41 14.32 -6.24
C ASP A 180 14.13 15.67 -6.06
N VAL A 181 14.32 16.42 -7.14
CA VAL A 181 14.95 17.76 -7.10
C VAL A 181 14.11 18.78 -6.31
N ASN A 182 12.80 18.66 -6.35
CA ASN A 182 11.89 19.61 -5.70
C ASN A 182 11.49 19.22 -4.27
N THR A 183 11.88 18.02 -3.81
CA THR A 183 11.62 17.60 -2.44
C THR A 183 12.68 18.22 -1.52
N PRO A 184 12.30 18.96 -0.47
CA PRO A 184 13.25 19.51 0.49
C PRO A 184 14.11 18.40 1.12
N GLU A 185 15.42 18.64 1.30
CA GLU A 185 16.36 17.67 1.88
C GLU A 185 15.91 17.15 3.27
N ASP A 186 15.26 18.01 4.06
CA ASP A 186 14.73 17.68 5.38
C ASP A 186 13.36 16.99 5.37
N PHE A 187 12.75 16.82 4.19
CA PHE A 187 11.51 16.05 4.00
C PHE A 187 11.77 14.54 3.86
N GLY A 188 13.01 14.14 3.80
CA GLY A 188 13.42 12.75 3.62
C GLY A 188 13.18 11.88 4.86
N LEU A 189 12.99 10.59 4.63
CA LEU A 189 12.92 9.55 5.66
C LEU A 189 14.18 9.48 6.52
N ALA A 190 15.33 9.88 5.99
CA ALA A 190 16.63 9.80 6.63
C ALA A 190 16.72 10.53 7.99
N GLY A 191 16.10 11.69 8.14
CA GLY A 191 16.11 12.44 9.39
C GLY A 191 15.39 11.75 10.55
N ASN A 192 14.47 10.84 10.28
CA ASN A 192 13.70 10.15 11.32
C ASN A 192 14.35 8.85 11.79
N PHE A 193 15.25 8.25 11.02
CA PHE A 193 15.99 7.04 11.47
C PHE A 193 17.00 7.32 12.56
N ASP A 194 17.47 8.55 12.67
CA ASP A 194 18.38 8.98 13.76
C ASP A 194 17.64 9.35 15.05
N ALA A 195 16.32 9.45 15.01
CA ALA A 195 15.51 9.69 16.20
C ALA A 195 15.59 8.51 17.18
N ASN A 196 15.61 8.81 18.49
CA ASN A 196 15.49 7.79 19.52
C ASN A 196 14.07 7.23 19.54
N ASN A 197 13.87 6.15 18.79
CA ASN A 197 12.61 5.42 18.79
C ASN A 197 12.54 4.52 20.02
N GLY A 198 11.56 4.76 20.89
CA GLY A 198 11.23 3.89 22.01
C GLY A 198 10.39 2.71 21.56
N MET A 199 10.45 1.62 22.31
CA MET A 199 9.58 0.47 22.15
C MET A 199 8.83 0.23 23.46
N MET A 200 7.55 -0.04 23.40
CA MET A 200 6.76 -0.49 24.54
C MET A 200 6.82 -2.02 24.60
N VAL A 201 7.41 -2.57 25.65
CA VAL A 201 7.60 -4.01 25.79
C VAL A 201 6.97 -4.51 27.10
N PRO A 202 6.56 -5.79 27.19
CA PRO A 202 6.14 -6.39 28.44
C PRO A 202 7.24 -6.32 29.49
N GLY A 203 6.90 -5.97 30.71
CA GLY A 203 7.79 -5.95 31.87
C GLY A 203 7.13 -6.64 33.07
N PRO A 204 7.85 -6.80 34.21
CA PRO A 204 7.36 -7.53 35.36
C PRO A 204 6.04 -7.00 35.93
N ASP A 205 5.85 -5.68 35.93
CA ASP A 205 4.69 -4.99 36.52
C ASP A 205 3.80 -4.32 35.46
N GLY A 206 3.85 -4.78 34.22
CA GLY A 206 3.12 -4.21 33.10
C GLY A 206 4.02 -3.85 31.90
N HIS A 207 3.60 -2.86 31.10
CA HIS A 207 4.41 -2.43 29.96
C HIS A 207 5.45 -1.39 30.35
N VAL A 208 6.66 -1.55 29.86
CA VAL A 208 7.79 -0.63 30.05
C VAL A 208 8.15 0.01 28.72
N MET A 209 8.32 1.34 28.71
CA MET A 209 8.89 2.06 27.59
C MET A 209 10.39 1.97 27.63
N THR A 210 11.02 1.44 26.60
CA THR A 210 12.46 1.41 26.45
C THR A 210 12.94 2.59 25.60
N ASN A 211 14.11 3.10 25.91
CA ASN A 211 14.77 4.16 25.15
C ASN A 211 15.97 3.58 24.41
N GLY A 212 15.82 3.38 23.12
CA GLY A 212 16.90 2.91 22.27
C GLY A 212 16.55 3.13 20.82
N ASN A 213 17.52 3.19 19.95
CA ASN A 213 17.26 3.30 18.52
C ASN A 213 16.96 1.91 17.95
N TRP A 214 15.70 1.47 18.13
CA TRP A 214 15.23 0.14 17.74
C TRP A 214 15.25 -0.08 16.24
N MET A 215 15.08 0.97 15.44
CA MET A 215 15.16 0.87 13.99
C MET A 215 16.60 0.54 13.55
N LYS A 216 17.61 1.20 14.14
CA LYS A 216 19.02 0.87 13.89
C LYS A 216 19.36 -0.56 14.28
N MET A 217 18.80 -1.04 15.39
CA MET A 217 18.95 -2.43 15.81
C MET A 217 18.44 -3.40 14.73
N VAL A 218 17.23 -3.19 14.22
CA VAL A 218 16.62 -4.07 13.20
C VAL A 218 17.47 -4.17 11.94
N PHE A 219 18.09 -3.05 11.53
CA PHE A 219 18.97 -3.00 10.35
C PHE A 219 20.42 -3.37 10.64
N GLY A 220 20.75 -3.73 11.89
CA GLY A 220 22.11 -4.11 12.30
C GLY A 220 23.11 -2.96 12.28
N GLU A 221 22.63 -1.72 12.41
CA GLU A 221 23.47 -0.54 12.52
C GLU A 221 24.09 -0.39 13.90
N ALA A 222 25.15 0.41 14.01
CA ALA A 222 25.83 0.67 15.27
C ALA A 222 24.87 1.21 16.35
N GLY A 223 24.93 0.60 17.54
CA GLY A 223 24.13 1.01 18.71
C GLY A 223 23.02 0.06 19.12
N TYR A 224 22.81 -1.06 18.41
CA TYR A 224 21.84 -2.08 18.79
C TYR A 224 22.09 -2.66 20.19
N GLU A 225 23.34 -2.81 20.60
CA GLU A 225 23.71 -3.26 21.93
C GLU A 225 23.11 -2.37 23.03
N ARG A 226 23.23 -1.04 22.88
CA ARG A 226 22.63 -0.09 23.81
C ARG A 226 21.11 -0.25 23.89
N ALA A 227 20.45 -0.47 22.77
CA ALA A 227 19.01 -0.70 22.73
C ALA A 227 18.65 -1.97 23.51
N ILE A 228 19.37 -3.06 23.29
CA ILE A 228 19.14 -4.34 23.98
C ILE A 228 19.33 -4.20 25.49
N HIS A 229 20.36 -3.48 25.96
CA HIS A 229 20.58 -3.24 27.37
C HIS A 229 19.48 -2.42 28.08
N THR A 230 18.60 -1.74 27.33
CA THR A 230 17.43 -1.06 27.92
C THR A 230 16.21 -1.99 28.10
N LEU A 231 16.26 -3.23 27.59
CA LEU A 231 15.14 -4.17 27.71
C LEU A 231 15.00 -4.69 29.16
N PRO A 232 13.76 -4.79 29.65
CA PRO A 232 13.49 -5.32 30.98
C PRO A 232 13.45 -6.87 30.99
N ILE A 233 14.53 -7.48 30.49
CA ILE A 233 14.76 -8.93 30.45
C ILE A 233 16.04 -9.32 31.13
N PRO A 234 16.23 -10.58 31.54
CA PRO A 234 17.47 -11.05 32.15
C PRO A 234 18.70 -10.73 31.27
N GLU A 235 19.81 -10.40 31.91
CA GLU A 235 21.09 -10.10 31.24
C GLU A 235 21.52 -11.25 30.31
N THR A 236 21.28 -12.50 30.70
CA THR A 236 21.55 -13.67 29.86
C THR A 236 20.74 -13.69 28.58
N GLU A 237 19.54 -13.14 28.56
CA GLU A 237 18.72 -12.99 27.35
C GLU A 237 19.21 -11.80 26.51
N GLN A 238 19.64 -10.70 27.18
CA GLN A 238 20.25 -9.57 26.47
C GLN A 238 21.52 -10.01 25.73
N ASP A 239 22.40 -10.80 26.39
CA ASP A 239 23.62 -11.33 25.77
C ASP A 239 23.30 -12.20 24.53
N LYS A 240 22.30 -13.07 24.62
CA LYS A 240 21.87 -13.89 23.47
C LYS A 240 21.37 -13.01 22.32
N LEU A 241 20.59 -11.98 22.61
CA LEU A 241 20.11 -11.05 21.59
C LEU A 241 21.27 -10.28 20.95
N ILE A 242 22.25 -9.83 21.73
CA ILE A 242 23.45 -9.14 21.21
C ILE A 242 24.18 -10.04 20.22
N VAL A 243 24.45 -11.30 20.59
CA VAL A 243 25.09 -12.26 19.70
C VAL A 243 24.25 -12.56 18.45
N PHE A 244 22.93 -12.64 18.60
CA PHE A 244 22.01 -12.89 17.48
C PHE A 244 21.97 -11.71 16.49
N PHE A 245 21.93 -10.49 16.98
CA PHE A 245 21.92 -9.28 16.15
C PHE A 245 23.27 -8.95 15.53
N SER A 246 24.40 -9.38 16.15
CA SER A 246 25.73 -9.18 15.55
C SER A 246 25.88 -9.95 14.22
N GLY A 247 25.19 -11.07 14.10
CA GLY A 247 25.29 -11.94 12.94
C GLY A 247 26.58 -12.76 12.86
N ASP A 248 27.42 -12.72 13.90
CA ASP A 248 28.73 -13.41 13.93
C ASP A 248 28.60 -14.92 14.08
N ARG A 249 27.42 -15.40 14.51
CA ARG A 249 27.15 -16.81 14.72
C ARG A 249 26.22 -17.38 13.66
N ASP A 250 26.65 -18.48 13.02
CA ASP A 250 25.78 -19.30 12.17
C ASP A 250 25.00 -20.30 13.05
N TYR A 251 23.72 -20.06 13.28
CA TYR A 251 22.86 -20.95 14.07
C TYR A 251 22.40 -22.21 13.32
N LEU A 252 22.80 -22.35 12.07
CA LEU A 252 22.47 -23.50 11.22
C LEU A 252 23.75 -24.15 10.67
N ASP A 253 24.88 -24.03 11.36
CA ASP A 253 26.20 -24.52 10.93
C ASP A 253 26.30 -26.06 10.79
N ASP A 254 25.41 -26.77 11.45
CA ASP A 254 25.22 -28.22 11.34
C ASP A 254 24.50 -28.68 10.06
N LEU A 255 23.93 -27.76 9.29
CA LEU A 255 23.14 -28.03 8.10
C LEU A 255 23.91 -27.69 6.82
N SER A 256 23.76 -28.53 5.77
CA SER A 256 24.19 -28.17 4.44
C SER A 256 23.36 -27.03 3.86
N VAL A 257 23.84 -26.41 2.76
CA VAL A 257 23.15 -25.26 2.12
C VAL A 257 21.71 -25.60 1.73
N PHE A 258 21.45 -26.79 1.20
CA PHE A 258 20.10 -27.20 0.81
C PHE A 258 19.22 -27.46 2.03
N GLU A 259 19.78 -28.09 3.07
CA GLU A 259 19.05 -28.32 4.33
C GLU A 259 18.73 -27.01 5.05
N LYS A 260 19.65 -26.02 5.04
CA LYS A 260 19.36 -24.67 5.56
C LYS A 260 18.16 -24.04 4.86
N TYR A 261 18.12 -24.10 3.53
CA TYR A 261 17.01 -23.57 2.75
C TYR A 261 15.69 -24.27 3.08
N ASP A 262 15.71 -25.61 3.18
CA ASP A 262 14.53 -26.38 3.55
C ASP A 262 14.08 -26.08 5.00
N TYR A 263 15.03 -25.88 5.91
CA TYR A 263 14.76 -25.50 7.30
C TYR A 263 14.05 -24.14 7.38
N ILE A 264 14.64 -23.09 6.79
CA ILE A 264 14.11 -21.73 6.92
C ILE A 264 12.73 -21.54 6.28
N LYS A 265 12.36 -22.34 5.27
CA LYS A 265 11.03 -22.27 4.65
C LYS A 265 9.97 -23.15 5.32
N SER A 266 10.35 -24.01 6.26
CA SER A 266 9.44 -24.97 6.91
C SER A 266 9.28 -24.78 8.40
N VAL A 267 10.24 -24.13 9.08
CA VAL A 267 10.22 -23.92 10.53
C VAL A 267 9.72 -22.51 10.84
N SER A 268 8.91 -22.36 11.87
CA SER A 268 8.43 -21.04 12.29
C SER A 268 9.57 -20.21 12.87
N TYR A 269 9.49 -18.88 12.72
CA TYR A 269 10.51 -17.98 13.24
C TYR A 269 10.68 -18.10 14.76
N ASN A 270 9.59 -18.21 15.50
CA ASN A 270 9.65 -18.39 16.95
C ASN A 270 10.27 -19.73 17.35
N GLN A 271 9.98 -20.80 16.62
CA GLN A 271 10.63 -22.09 16.87
C GLN A 271 12.14 -22.02 16.64
N PHE A 272 12.58 -21.35 15.58
CA PHE A 272 14.00 -21.09 15.32
C PHE A 272 14.64 -20.28 16.46
N LEU A 273 13.97 -19.24 16.96
CA LEU A 273 14.48 -18.43 18.08
C LEU A 273 14.66 -19.24 19.37
N ILE A 274 13.74 -20.17 19.66
CA ILE A 274 13.83 -21.04 20.84
C ILE A 274 14.89 -22.11 20.65
N GLU A 275 14.78 -22.89 19.57
CA GLU A 275 15.56 -24.11 19.39
C GLU A 275 17.00 -23.86 18.96
N ARG A 276 17.24 -22.83 18.14
CA ARG A 276 18.55 -22.54 17.56
C ARG A 276 19.26 -21.37 18.25
N VAL A 277 18.54 -20.27 18.48
CA VAL A 277 19.11 -19.10 19.18
C VAL A 277 19.13 -19.33 20.69
N GLY A 278 18.18 -20.08 21.23
CA GLY A 278 18.09 -20.45 22.63
C GLY A 278 17.43 -19.36 23.48
N LEU A 279 16.57 -18.53 22.88
CA LEU A 279 15.82 -17.51 23.61
C LEU A 279 14.72 -18.15 24.47
N ALA A 280 14.42 -17.52 25.60
CA ALA A 280 13.25 -17.86 26.40
C ALA A 280 11.94 -17.40 25.70
N GLU A 281 10.84 -18.11 25.92
CA GLU A 281 9.54 -17.76 25.33
C GLU A 281 9.09 -16.34 25.71
N GLU A 282 9.43 -15.90 26.91
CA GLU A 282 9.09 -14.56 27.44
C GLU A 282 9.82 -13.43 26.69
N THR A 283 10.90 -13.74 25.98
CA THR A 283 11.66 -12.77 25.15
C THR A 283 11.03 -12.59 23.76
N LEU A 284 10.30 -13.58 23.25
CA LEU A 284 9.75 -13.59 21.89
C LEU A 284 8.81 -12.39 21.58
N PRO A 285 7.96 -11.91 22.50
CA PRO A 285 7.08 -10.77 22.20
C PRO A 285 7.83 -9.52 21.76
N ILE A 286 9.08 -9.34 22.20
CA ILE A 286 9.94 -8.21 21.81
C ILE A 286 10.26 -8.25 20.33
N LEU A 287 10.67 -9.42 19.80
CA LEU A 287 10.98 -9.59 18.38
C LEU A 287 9.71 -9.68 17.53
N ASN A 288 8.64 -10.30 18.05
CA ASN A 288 7.37 -10.39 17.36
C ASN A 288 6.69 -9.04 17.17
N SER A 289 6.95 -8.04 17.99
CA SER A 289 6.39 -6.69 17.82
C SER A 289 6.78 -6.09 16.46
N LEU A 290 7.98 -6.39 15.97
CA LEU A 290 8.47 -5.96 14.65
C LEU A 290 7.68 -6.62 13.51
N LEU A 291 7.41 -7.93 13.63
CA LEU A 291 6.63 -8.67 12.64
C LEU A 291 5.16 -8.23 12.63
N LEU A 292 4.60 -7.92 13.80
CA LEU A 292 3.23 -7.43 13.91
C LEU A 292 3.02 -6.09 13.21
N ILE A 293 4.02 -5.20 13.25
CA ILE A 293 3.96 -3.90 12.57
C ILE A 293 3.89 -4.07 11.05
N TYR A 294 4.70 -4.96 10.47
CA TYR A 294 4.84 -5.09 9.02
C TYR A 294 3.96 -6.15 8.40
N ALA A 295 3.77 -7.28 9.09
CA ALA A 295 3.05 -8.44 8.54
C ALA A 295 1.69 -8.70 9.19
N GLY A 296 1.41 -8.10 10.36
CA GLY A 296 0.20 -8.39 11.13
C GLY A 296 0.17 -9.81 11.71
N LEU A 297 1.30 -10.53 11.69
CA LEU A 297 1.42 -11.92 12.13
C LEU A 297 2.51 -12.05 13.20
N SER A 298 2.37 -13.05 14.08
CA SER A 298 3.43 -13.42 15.01
C SER A 298 4.42 -14.39 14.38
N GLY A 299 5.63 -14.48 14.93
CA GLY A 299 6.64 -15.42 14.48
C GLY A 299 6.25 -16.90 14.60
N TRP A 300 5.15 -17.24 15.26
CA TRP A 300 4.58 -18.59 15.25
C TRP A 300 3.89 -18.93 13.94
N ASN A 301 3.36 -17.92 13.25
CA ASN A 301 2.57 -18.06 12.03
C ASN A 301 3.36 -17.70 10.76
N MET A 302 4.65 -17.50 10.90
CA MET A 302 5.57 -17.17 9.81
C MET A 302 6.76 -18.10 9.84
N THR A 303 7.19 -18.56 8.68
CA THR A 303 8.47 -19.27 8.54
C THR A 303 9.65 -18.31 8.77
N VAL A 304 10.83 -18.88 9.04
CA VAL A 304 12.06 -18.06 9.13
C VAL A 304 12.28 -17.25 7.85
N LEU A 305 12.06 -17.87 6.67
CA LEU A 305 12.21 -17.19 5.38
C LEU A 305 11.24 -16.02 5.22
N GLU A 306 9.97 -16.20 5.59
CA GLU A 306 8.99 -15.12 5.56
C GLU A 306 9.35 -14.00 6.54
N ALA A 307 9.75 -14.35 7.76
CA ALA A 307 10.17 -13.37 8.76
C ALA A 307 11.38 -12.55 8.29
N ILE A 308 12.36 -13.18 7.65
CA ILE A 308 13.50 -12.48 7.03
C ILE A 308 13.02 -11.51 5.95
N ASN A 309 12.09 -11.93 5.09
CA ASN A 309 11.52 -11.08 4.03
C ASN A 309 10.80 -9.84 4.60
N TYR A 310 10.29 -9.92 5.83
CA TYR A 310 9.73 -8.79 6.57
C TYR A 310 10.75 -8.10 7.49
N GLY A 311 12.03 -8.38 7.33
CA GLY A 311 13.13 -7.70 8.03
C GLY A 311 13.43 -8.20 9.44
N ALA A 312 12.91 -9.34 9.81
CA ALA A 312 13.31 -9.95 11.06
C ALA A 312 14.84 -10.25 11.08
N PRO A 313 15.49 -10.05 12.21
CA PRO A 313 16.93 -10.24 12.32
C PRO A 313 17.29 -11.74 12.30
N ALA A 314 17.52 -12.30 11.14
CA ALA A 314 18.00 -13.69 11.00
C ALA A 314 18.96 -13.87 9.82
N MET A 315 18.99 -12.95 8.86
CA MET A 315 19.76 -13.12 7.62
C MET A 315 21.24 -13.36 7.88
N ARG A 316 21.88 -12.58 8.74
CA ARG A 316 23.30 -12.72 9.05
C ARG A 316 23.62 -13.98 9.87
N SER A 317 22.65 -14.46 10.64
CA SER A 317 22.80 -15.62 11.54
C SER A 317 22.74 -16.98 10.83
N MET A 318 22.89 -17.01 9.51
CA MET A 318 22.92 -18.21 8.67
C MET A 318 24.27 -18.41 7.95
N GLY A 319 25.33 -17.78 8.47
CA GLY A 319 26.66 -17.81 7.89
C GLY A 319 26.71 -17.19 6.50
N TRP A 320 27.57 -17.72 5.63
CA TRP A 320 27.81 -17.16 4.29
C TRP A 320 26.55 -17.02 3.42
N LEU A 321 25.50 -17.84 3.64
CA LEU A 321 24.20 -17.65 2.99
C LEU A 321 23.55 -16.36 3.45
N GLY A 322 23.66 -16.05 4.74
CA GLY A 322 23.17 -14.80 5.32
C GLY A 322 23.93 -13.59 4.79
N ASP A 323 25.25 -13.72 4.62
CA ASP A 323 26.08 -12.66 4.04
C ASP A 323 25.70 -12.37 2.59
N ILE A 324 25.50 -13.40 1.76
CA ILE A 324 25.05 -13.23 0.39
C ILE A 324 23.66 -12.62 0.35
N ALA A 325 22.72 -13.10 1.17
CA ALA A 325 21.37 -12.57 1.22
C ALA A 325 21.37 -11.10 1.67
N SER A 326 22.18 -10.74 2.67
CA SER A 326 22.34 -9.37 3.15
C SER A 326 22.98 -8.46 2.09
N PHE A 327 23.99 -8.94 1.38
CA PHE A 327 24.61 -8.18 0.28
C PHE A 327 23.65 -7.92 -0.88
N LEU A 328 22.85 -8.91 -1.26
CA LEU A 328 21.85 -8.76 -2.31
C LEU A 328 20.72 -7.81 -1.86
N ALA A 329 20.24 -7.97 -0.63
CA ALA A 329 19.24 -7.07 -0.05
C ALA A 329 19.75 -5.63 0.04
N GLY A 330 20.99 -5.40 0.49
CA GLY A 330 21.59 -4.08 0.54
C GLY A 330 21.62 -3.39 -0.83
N ARG A 331 22.01 -4.10 -1.89
CA ARG A 331 22.01 -3.54 -3.27
C ARG A 331 20.62 -3.24 -3.80
N MET A 332 19.61 -3.94 -3.30
CA MET A 332 18.21 -3.68 -3.66
C MET A 332 17.65 -2.47 -2.89
N ILE A 333 18.04 -2.34 -1.62
CA ILE A 333 17.66 -1.21 -0.77
C ILE A 333 18.23 0.10 -1.30
N ASP A 334 19.47 0.12 -1.77
CA ASP A 334 20.11 1.31 -2.38
C ASP A 334 19.35 1.85 -3.62
N GLY A 335 18.47 1.04 -4.22
CA GLY A 335 17.60 1.46 -5.33
C GLY A 335 16.15 1.72 -4.94
N LEU A 336 15.78 1.57 -3.68
CA LEU A 336 14.42 1.79 -3.18
C LEU A 336 14.22 3.23 -2.70
N GLU A 337 14.25 4.16 -3.65
CA GLU A 337 13.78 5.51 -3.36
C GLU A 337 12.26 5.52 -3.26
N VAL A 338 11.76 6.05 -2.17
CA VAL A 338 10.31 6.22 -1.94
C VAL A 338 9.93 7.66 -2.22
N ARG A 339 8.97 7.83 -3.09
CA ARG A 339 8.37 9.13 -3.41
C ARG A 339 6.96 9.20 -2.86
N MET A 340 6.44 10.40 -2.72
CA MET A 340 5.12 10.59 -2.17
C MET A 340 4.44 11.83 -2.75
N PHE A 341 3.23 11.66 -3.25
CA PHE A 341 2.38 12.81 -3.55
C PHE A 341 1.82 13.43 -2.26
N PRO A 342 1.45 14.71 -2.27
CA PRO A 342 0.85 15.36 -1.10
C PRO A 342 -0.40 14.67 -0.54
N ASP A 343 -1.12 13.94 -1.38
CA ASP A 343 -2.31 13.13 -1.06
C ASP A 343 -2.05 11.62 -1.21
N GLY A 344 -0.79 11.22 -1.25
CA GLY A 344 -0.38 9.85 -1.50
C GLY A 344 -0.81 9.35 -2.88
N ASN A 345 -1.03 8.04 -3.00
CA ASN A 345 -1.41 7.43 -4.28
C ASN A 345 -2.81 7.81 -4.79
N ALA A 346 -3.55 8.66 -4.06
CA ALA A 346 -4.77 9.28 -4.60
C ALA A 346 -4.47 10.10 -5.87
N SER A 347 -3.31 10.78 -5.95
CA SER A 347 -2.86 11.43 -7.19
C SER A 347 -2.76 10.47 -8.37
N VAL A 348 -2.23 9.26 -8.17
CA VAL A 348 -2.16 8.24 -9.24
C VAL A 348 -3.56 7.83 -9.70
N ALA A 349 -4.49 7.58 -8.76
CA ALA A 349 -5.88 7.27 -9.10
C ALA A 349 -6.55 8.40 -9.89
N ARG A 350 -6.31 9.64 -9.48
CA ARG A 350 -6.86 10.84 -10.14
C ARG A 350 -6.31 11.00 -11.56
N LEU A 351 -5.03 10.75 -11.77
CA LEU A 351 -4.42 10.75 -13.10
C LEU A 351 -5.00 9.66 -14.00
N LEU A 352 -5.22 8.46 -13.48
CA LEU A 352 -5.88 7.38 -14.21
C LEU A 352 -7.30 7.76 -14.62
N VAL A 353 -8.10 8.31 -13.68
CA VAL A 353 -9.47 8.77 -13.98
C VAL A 353 -9.44 9.90 -15.00
N ARG A 354 -8.56 10.89 -14.88
CA ARG A 354 -8.41 11.96 -15.88
C ARG A 354 -8.03 11.42 -17.26
N HIS A 355 -7.13 10.43 -17.31
CA HIS A 355 -6.74 9.81 -18.57
C HIS A 355 -7.91 9.06 -19.24
N LEU A 356 -8.73 8.39 -18.44
CA LEU A 356 -9.91 7.67 -18.92
C LEU A 356 -11.09 8.60 -19.27
N ILE A 357 -11.29 9.65 -18.48
CA ILE A 357 -12.41 10.59 -18.57
C ILE A 357 -11.86 12.03 -18.48
N PRO A 358 -11.30 12.59 -19.56
CA PRO A 358 -10.62 13.89 -19.52
C PRO A 358 -11.50 15.06 -19.05
N ASP A 359 -12.80 14.97 -19.24
CA ASP A 359 -13.77 16.01 -18.85
C ASP A 359 -13.82 16.27 -17.33
N VAL A 360 -13.26 15.38 -16.50
CA VAL A 360 -13.28 15.56 -15.02
C VAL A 360 -12.32 16.67 -14.54
N ALA A 361 -11.30 17.00 -15.32
CA ALA A 361 -10.30 17.98 -14.93
C ALA A 361 -9.69 18.68 -16.16
N THR A 362 -10.50 19.45 -16.85
CA THR A 362 -10.12 20.11 -18.13
C THR A 362 -9.06 21.18 -17.95
N GLU A 363 -8.93 21.76 -16.77
CA GLU A 363 -7.96 22.82 -16.45
C GLU A 363 -6.53 22.27 -16.20
N MET A 364 -6.38 20.97 -15.96
CA MET A 364 -5.08 20.34 -15.75
C MET A 364 -4.24 20.33 -17.04
N LYS A 365 -3.02 20.82 -16.97
CA LYS A 365 -2.06 20.82 -18.08
C LYS A 365 -1.17 19.57 -18.07
N GLY A 366 -0.72 19.16 -16.89
CA GLY A 366 0.17 18.03 -16.70
C GLY A 366 -0.16 17.24 -15.43
N ALA A 367 0.67 16.25 -15.14
CA ALA A 367 0.54 15.43 -13.93
C ALA A 367 0.82 16.22 -12.65
N GLU A 368 1.67 17.26 -12.75
CA GLU A 368 2.03 18.16 -11.66
C GLU A 368 0.86 18.91 -11.05
N ASP A 369 -0.20 19.13 -11.82
CA ASP A 369 -1.40 19.84 -11.34
C ASP A 369 -2.33 18.96 -10.51
N VAL A 370 -2.13 17.63 -10.50
CA VAL A 370 -3.11 16.66 -9.98
C VAL A 370 -3.47 16.85 -8.50
N ALA A 371 -2.48 17.23 -7.69
CA ALA A 371 -2.68 17.39 -6.25
C ALA A 371 -3.61 18.57 -5.92
N ILE A 372 -3.58 19.64 -6.74
CA ILE A 372 -4.36 20.87 -6.53
C ILE A 372 -5.61 20.97 -7.41
N ALA A 373 -5.73 20.14 -8.45
CA ALA A 373 -6.85 20.17 -9.38
C ALA A 373 -8.17 19.80 -8.68
N GLN A 374 -9.21 20.57 -8.94
CA GLN A 374 -10.57 20.23 -8.54
C GLN A 374 -11.22 19.40 -9.65
N PHE A 375 -11.70 18.19 -9.32
CA PHE A 375 -12.34 17.30 -10.26
C PHE A 375 -13.85 17.56 -10.33
N ASP A 376 -14.39 17.61 -11.54
CA ASP A 376 -15.84 17.64 -11.77
C ASP A 376 -16.40 16.21 -11.72
N TYR A 377 -16.89 15.79 -10.56
CA TYR A 377 -17.50 14.47 -10.37
C TYR A 377 -18.76 14.26 -11.24
N SER A 378 -19.43 15.34 -11.67
CA SER A 378 -20.56 15.23 -12.59
C SER A 378 -20.16 14.73 -13.99
N ALA A 379 -18.88 14.81 -14.30
CA ALA A 379 -18.34 14.34 -15.57
C ALA A 379 -18.08 12.81 -15.61
N LEU A 380 -18.06 12.15 -14.45
CA LEU A 380 -17.67 10.74 -14.37
C LEU A 380 -18.60 9.79 -15.12
N ASP A 381 -19.91 10.01 -15.08
CA ASP A 381 -20.93 9.11 -15.65
C ASP A 381 -21.78 9.78 -16.75
N ARG A 382 -21.17 10.69 -17.55
CA ARG A 382 -21.90 11.32 -18.68
C ARG A 382 -22.12 10.33 -19.80
N GLU A 383 -23.33 10.30 -20.34
CA GLU A 383 -23.75 9.38 -21.41
C GLU A 383 -22.87 9.46 -22.66
N LYS A 384 -22.33 10.65 -22.97
CA LYS A 384 -21.44 10.87 -24.13
C LYS A 384 -20.06 10.22 -24.00
N ASN A 385 -19.66 9.82 -22.79
CA ASN A 385 -18.33 9.27 -22.55
C ASN A 385 -18.28 7.79 -22.94
N THR A 386 -17.22 7.38 -23.61
CA THR A 386 -16.94 5.96 -23.90
C THR A 386 -16.54 5.20 -22.64
N THR A 387 -15.80 5.84 -21.73
CA THR A 387 -15.53 5.31 -20.39
C THR A 387 -16.36 6.07 -19.37
N ARG A 388 -17.13 5.35 -18.58
CA ARG A 388 -18.01 5.90 -17.53
C ARG A 388 -17.64 5.29 -16.18
N LEU A 389 -17.71 6.09 -15.12
CA LEU A 389 -17.44 5.66 -13.75
C LEU A 389 -18.64 6.05 -12.88
N ARG A 390 -19.32 5.03 -12.34
CA ARG A 390 -20.54 5.18 -11.55
C ARG A 390 -20.22 4.84 -10.09
N LEU A 391 -20.26 5.84 -9.24
CA LEU A 391 -20.02 5.74 -7.80
C LEU A 391 -21.30 5.34 -7.05
N ASN A 392 -21.16 5.00 -5.76
CA ASN A 392 -22.26 4.56 -4.90
C ASN A 392 -23.05 3.39 -5.52
N SER A 393 -22.35 2.49 -6.20
CA SER A 393 -22.92 1.41 -7.01
C SER A 393 -22.38 0.07 -6.57
N THR A 394 -23.09 -0.60 -5.67
CA THR A 394 -22.68 -1.89 -5.10
C THR A 394 -23.11 -3.03 -6.00
N VAL A 395 -22.15 -3.68 -6.67
CA VAL A 395 -22.42 -4.89 -7.48
C VAL A 395 -22.78 -6.05 -6.55
N VAL A 396 -23.91 -6.69 -6.82
CA VAL A 396 -24.45 -7.81 -6.04
C VAL A 396 -24.55 -9.11 -6.83
N GLY A 397 -24.34 -9.07 -8.14
CA GLY A 397 -24.35 -10.26 -8.98
C GLY A 397 -23.70 -10.04 -10.33
N VAL A 398 -22.94 -11.02 -10.78
CA VAL A 398 -22.38 -11.11 -12.14
C VAL A 398 -22.68 -12.50 -12.64
N ARG A 399 -23.23 -12.60 -13.86
CA ARG A 399 -23.57 -13.88 -14.48
C ARG A 399 -23.39 -13.82 -15.97
N GLU A 400 -22.98 -14.91 -16.55
CA GLU A 400 -23.02 -15.13 -17.98
C GLU A 400 -24.45 -15.48 -18.40
N VAL A 401 -24.88 -14.94 -19.54
CA VAL A 401 -26.16 -15.23 -20.14
C VAL A 401 -25.96 -15.75 -21.55
N ASP A 402 -27.04 -16.25 -22.16
CA ASP A 402 -27.00 -16.82 -23.49
C ASP A 402 -26.36 -15.88 -24.53
N GLY A 403 -25.48 -16.45 -25.35
CA GLY A 403 -24.74 -15.70 -26.36
C GLY A 403 -23.38 -15.15 -25.91
N GLY A 404 -22.93 -15.51 -24.72
CA GLY A 404 -21.59 -15.11 -24.19
C GLY A 404 -21.56 -13.69 -23.65
N HIS A 405 -22.71 -13.10 -23.35
CA HIS A 405 -22.80 -11.79 -22.70
C HIS A 405 -22.78 -11.91 -21.19
N ALA A 406 -22.21 -10.92 -20.52
CA ALA A 406 -22.29 -10.79 -19.08
C ALA A 406 -23.42 -9.85 -18.66
N GLN A 407 -24.17 -10.23 -17.63
CA GLN A 407 -25.08 -9.35 -16.91
C GLN A 407 -24.51 -9.00 -15.54
N VAL A 408 -24.56 -7.71 -15.22
CA VAL A 408 -24.08 -7.17 -13.94
C VAL A 408 -25.25 -6.51 -13.22
N ASP A 409 -25.59 -7.06 -12.06
CA ASP A 409 -26.64 -6.57 -11.17
C ASP A 409 -26.00 -5.75 -10.05
N TYR A 410 -26.50 -4.55 -9.80
CA TYR A 410 -25.98 -3.66 -8.78
C TYR A 410 -27.09 -2.83 -8.12
N ILE A 411 -26.79 -2.27 -6.96
CA ILE A 411 -27.68 -1.37 -6.23
C ILE A 411 -27.04 0.01 -6.18
N GLN A 412 -27.77 1.03 -6.63
CA GLN A 412 -27.37 2.42 -6.60
C GLN A 412 -28.48 3.26 -5.96
N GLN A 413 -28.18 3.98 -4.88
CA GLN A 413 -29.13 4.83 -4.15
C GLN A 413 -30.47 4.11 -3.83
N GLY A 414 -30.38 2.81 -3.49
CA GLY A 414 -31.53 1.96 -3.17
C GLY A 414 -32.26 1.38 -4.38
N GLU A 415 -31.93 1.76 -5.61
CA GLU A 415 -32.48 1.15 -6.83
C GLU A 415 -31.67 -0.07 -7.27
N ALA A 416 -32.37 -1.15 -7.58
CA ALA A 416 -31.80 -2.37 -8.13
C ALA A 416 -31.74 -2.28 -9.67
N LEU A 417 -30.52 -2.22 -10.20
CA LEU A 417 -30.22 -1.95 -11.60
C LEU A 417 -29.44 -3.07 -12.25
N ARG A 418 -29.53 -3.16 -13.57
CA ARG A 418 -28.83 -4.14 -14.40
C ARG A 418 -28.27 -3.50 -15.66
N VAL A 419 -27.03 -3.86 -15.98
CA VAL A 419 -26.38 -3.57 -17.27
C VAL A 419 -25.84 -4.84 -17.90
N SER A 420 -25.49 -4.78 -19.18
CA SER A 420 -24.88 -5.89 -19.93
C SER A 420 -23.54 -5.51 -20.55
N ALA A 421 -22.66 -6.51 -20.69
CA ALA A 421 -21.37 -6.41 -21.38
C ALA A 421 -21.15 -7.61 -22.30
#